data_40930ed3e90bea10bcbda3993b3ad821
#
_entry.id   40930ed3e90bea10bcbda3993b3ad821
#
_cell.length_a   1.000
_cell.length_b   1.000
_cell.length_c   1.000
_cell.angle_alpha   90.00
_cell.angle_beta   90.00
_cell.angle_gamma   90.00
#
_symmetry.space_group_name_H-M   'P 1'
#
loop_
_entity.id
_entity.type
_entity.pdbx_description
1 polymer ?
#
loop_
_entity_poly.entity_id
_entity_poly.type
_entity_poly.pdbx_seq_one_letter_code
_entity_poly.pdbx_strand_id
1 'polypeptide(L)' 'MGRNQHVTPHPDGGWQVKGAGNSRATVRTITQQEAIGIAREISRNQGSELVIHRPNGQIREKDSHGRDSFPPKG' A
#
# COMPACT_ATOMS: atom_id res chain seq x y z
N MET A 1 7.39 -5.38 -13.57
CA MET A 1 7.29 -4.31 -12.88
C MET A 1 6.10 -4.24 -12.08
N GLY A 2 6.19 -4.12 -10.87
CA GLY A 2 5.07 -4.02 -9.98
C GLY A 2 4.53 -2.62 -9.87
N ARG A 3 3.30 -2.51 -9.45
CA ARG A 3 2.70 -1.23 -9.21
C ARG A 3 2.80 -0.90 -7.74
N ASN A 4 2.98 0.36 -7.42
CA ASN A 4 2.96 0.80 -6.03
C ASN A 4 1.59 0.49 -5.45
N GLN A 5 1.56 0.11 -4.19
CA GLN A 5 0.32 -0.26 -3.52
C GLN A 5 -0.10 0.86 -2.59
N HIS A 6 -1.37 1.24 -2.64
CA HIS A 6 -1.90 2.29 -1.79
C HIS A 6 -2.94 1.71 -0.84
N VAL A 7 -2.80 2.04 0.42
CA VAL A 7 -3.79 1.67 1.45
C VAL A 7 -4.61 2.92 1.71
N THR A 8 -5.88 2.90 1.34
CA THR A 8 -6.76 4.05 1.47
C THR A 8 -8.07 3.65 2.12
N PRO A 9 -8.82 4.59 2.68
CA PRO A 9 -10.14 4.27 3.20
C PRO A 9 -11.07 3.89 2.07
N HIS A 10 -11.94 2.95 2.31
CA HIS A 10 -12.92 2.52 1.31
C HIS A 10 -14.18 3.38 1.42
N PRO A 11 -14.78 3.80 0.31
CA PRO A 11 -15.97 4.64 0.37
C PRO A 11 -17.12 4.03 1.15
N ASP A 12 -17.24 2.71 1.15
CA ASP A 12 -18.33 2.03 1.85
C ASP A 12 -17.94 1.58 3.25
N GLY A 13 -16.83 2.04 3.75
CA GLY A 13 -16.35 1.68 5.09
C GLY A 13 -15.17 0.74 5.01
N GLY A 14 -14.37 0.74 6.06
CA GLY A 14 -13.16 -0.07 6.09
C GLY A 14 -12.05 0.53 5.24
N TRP A 15 -11.17 -0.33 4.80
CA TRP A 15 -9.97 0.08 4.07
C TRP A 15 -9.80 -0.76 2.83
N GLN A 16 -8.99 -0.30 1.92
CA GLN A 16 -8.74 -1.03 0.68
C GLN A 16 -7.29 -0.92 0.27
N VAL A 17 -6.85 -1.89 -0.52
CA VAL A 17 -5.54 -1.90 -1.12
C VAL A 17 -5.74 -1.73 -2.61
N LYS A 18 -5.13 -0.70 -3.19
CA LYS A 18 -5.24 -0.45 -4.62
C LYS A 18 -3.88 -0.30 -5.24
N GLY A 19 -3.67 -0.93 -6.39
CA GLY A 19 -2.46 -0.69 -7.17
C GLY A 19 -2.55 0.66 -7.86
N ALA A 20 -1.43 1.35 -7.96
CA ALA A 20 -1.38 2.66 -8.61
C ALA A 20 -1.90 2.54 -10.04
N GLY A 21 -2.79 3.43 -10.41
CA GLY A 21 -3.36 3.42 -11.75
C GLY A 21 -4.54 2.47 -11.93
N ASN A 22 -4.85 1.63 -10.94
CA ASN A 22 -5.98 0.73 -11.05
C ASN A 22 -7.23 1.44 -10.56
N SER A 23 -8.36 1.21 -11.23
CA SER A 23 -9.63 1.78 -10.80
C SER A 23 -10.30 0.92 -9.75
N ARG A 24 -9.90 -0.34 -9.62
CA ARG A 24 -10.51 -1.23 -8.65
C ARG A 24 -9.57 -1.58 -7.55
N ALA A 25 -10.09 -1.79 -6.37
CA ALA A 25 -9.31 -2.25 -5.25
C ALA A 25 -8.88 -3.70 -5.47
N THR A 26 -7.66 -4.03 -5.07
CA THR A 26 -7.21 -5.40 -5.08
C THR A 26 -7.92 -6.18 -3.97
N VAL A 27 -8.06 -5.56 -2.80
CA VAL A 27 -8.64 -6.19 -1.64
C VAL A 27 -9.29 -5.13 -0.78
N ARG A 28 -10.35 -5.48 -0.08
CA ARG A 28 -10.98 -4.61 0.91
C ARG A 28 -10.88 -5.27 2.27
N THR A 29 -10.58 -4.51 3.31
CA THR A 29 -10.44 -5.03 4.66
C THR A 29 -11.26 -4.20 5.62
N ILE A 30 -11.42 -4.69 6.83
CA ILE A 30 -12.17 -3.99 7.86
C ILE A 30 -11.30 -2.93 8.52
N THR A 31 -10.01 -3.22 8.74
CA THR A 31 -9.13 -2.30 9.44
C THR A 31 -7.96 -1.88 8.56
N GLN A 32 -7.39 -0.73 8.89
CA GLN A 32 -6.20 -0.24 8.20
C GLN A 32 -5.04 -1.20 8.36
N GLN A 33 -4.88 -1.76 9.54
CA GLN A 33 -3.78 -2.65 9.81
C GLN A 33 -3.80 -3.90 8.94
N GLU A 34 -4.98 -4.45 8.71
CA GLU A 34 -5.12 -5.58 7.80
C GLU A 34 -4.73 -5.19 6.38
N ALA A 35 -5.19 -4.02 5.94
CA ALA A 35 -4.86 -3.55 4.61
C ALA A 35 -3.36 -3.31 4.46
N ILE A 36 -2.73 -2.75 5.48
CA ILE A 36 -1.29 -2.52 5.48
C ILE A 36 -0.54 -3.83 5.32
N GLY A 37 -0.93 -4.85 6.07
CA GLY A 37 -0.25 -6.15 6.00
C GLY A 37 -0.33 -6.76 4.62
N ILE A 38 -1.50 -6.71 4.01
CA ILE A 38 -1.70 -7.26 2.67
C ILE A 38 -0.91 -6.44 1.63
N ALA A 39 -1.01 -5.12 1.72
CA ALA A 39 -0.33 -4.25 0.77
C ALA A 39 1.19 -4.38 0.87
N ARG A 40 1.69 -4.56 2.10
CA ARG A 40 3.13 -4.73 2.30
C ARG A 40 3.61 -6.01 1.65
N GLU A 41 2.85 -7.08 1.78
CA GLU A 41 3.20 -8.33 1.15
C GLU A 41 3.23 -8.19 -0.37
N ILE A 42 2.23 -7.55 -0.94
CA ILE A 42 2.18 -7.36 -2.39
C ILE A 42 3.35 -6.49 -2.85
N SER A 43 3.62 -5.39 -2.16
CA SER A 43 4.68 -4.48 -2.58
C SER A 43 6.05 -5.13 -2.46
N ARG A 44 6.24 -5.97 -1.46
CA ARG A 44 7.51 -6.70 -1.32
C ARG A 44 7.69 -7.69 -2.45
N ASN A 45 6.64 -8.41 -2.80
CA ASN A 45 6.71 -9.39 -3.88
C ASN A 45 6.95 -8.73 -5.23
N GLN A 46 6.45 -7.52 -5.41
CA GLN A 46 6.59 -6.81 -6.66
C GLN A 46 7.78 -5.86 -6.71
N GLY A 47 8.44 -5.66 -5.57
CA GLY A 47 9.54 -4.71 -5.50
C GLY A 47 9.07 -3.28 -5.71
N SER A 48 7.91 -2.94 -5.16
CA SER A 48 7.31 -1.62 -5.35
C SER A 48 7.14 -0.90 -4.02
N GLU A 49 6.60 0.32 -4.07
CA GLU A 49 6.39 1.10 -2.86
C GLU A 49 5.04 0.79 -2.23
N LEU A 50 5.01 0.90 -0.93
CA LEU A 50 3.79 0.83 -0.15
C LEU A 50 3.48 2.23 0.32
N VAL A 51 2.30 2.75 -0.01
CA VAL A 51 1.89 4.09 0.40
C VAL A 51 0.65 3.95 1.29
N ILE A 52 0.74 4.40 2.52
CA ILE A 52 -0.35 4.29 3.48
C ILE A 52 -0.97 5.67 3.67
N HIS A 53 -2.28 5.76 3.50
CA HIS A 53 -3.01 7.01 3.61
C HIS A 53 -3.77 7.09 4.92
N ARG A 54 -3.98 8.30 5.39
CA ARG A 54 -4.80 8.55 6.58
C ARG A 54 -6.27 8.52 6.19
N PRO A 55 -7.17 8.46 7.16
CA PRO A 55 -8.60 8.47 6.86
C PRO A 55 -9.05 9.68 6.03
N ASN A 56 -8.34 10.79 6.12
CA ASN A 56 -8.68 11.97 5.34
C ASN A 56 -8.03 11.97 3.96
N GLY A 57 -7.36 10.90 3.58
CA GLY A 57 -6.74 10.78 2.27
C GLY A 57 -5.29 11.24 2.17
N GLN A 58 -4.78 11.90 3.19
CA GLN A 58 -3.38 12.35 3.16
C GLN A 58 -2.45 11.17 3.37
N ILE A 59 -1.23 11.26 2.85
CA ILE A 59 -0.27 10.18 3.03
C ILE A 59 0.23 10.19 4.46
N ARG A 60 0.18 9.01 5.08
CA ARG A 60 0.67 8.83 6.44
C ARG A 60 2.09 8.31 6.43
N GLU A 61 2.40 7.41 5.54
CA GLU A 61 3.65 6.70 5.55
C GLU A 61 3.95 6.09 4.20
N LYS A 62 5.21 5.98 3.84
CA LYS A 62 5.63 5.33 2.62
C LYS A 62 6.76 4.37 2.93
N ASP A 63 6.70 3.17 2.36
CA ASP A 63 7.77 2.20 2.46
C ASP A 63 8.18 1.80 1.07
N SER A 64 9.47 1.77 0.81
CA SER A 64 9.98 1.39 -0.48
C SER A 64 10.56 -0.01 -0.39
N HIS A 65 10.12 -0.90 -1.25
CA HIS A 65 10.60 -2.27 -1.28
C HIS A 65 11.27 -2.60 -2.62
N GLY A 66 11.63 -1.61 -3.38
CA GLY A 66 12.30 -1.81 -4.63
C GLY A 66 13.75 -2.07 -4.38
N ARG A 67 14.60 -2.08 -5.40
CA ARG A 67 15.87 -2.27 -5.22
C ARG A 67 16.55 -1.26 -4.59
N ASP A 68 16.64 -1.05 -3.54
CA ASP A 68 17.14 -0.07 -2.82
C ASP A 68 18.41 -0.45 -2.38
N SER A 69 19.17 -0.17 -2.68
CA SER A 69 20.39 -0.50 -2.30
C SER A 69 20.92 0.02 -1.13
N PHE A 70 20.96 0.28 -0.70
CA PHE A 70 21.54 0.53 0.18
C PHE A 70 21.47 0.74 0.86
N PRO A 71 22.06 0.79 1.09
CA PRO A 71 22.24 0.33 1.97
C PRO A 71 21.61 0.18 2.64
N PRO A 72 21.37 -0.18 2.65
CA PRO A 72 20.49 -0.23 3.20
C PRO A 72 20.54 0.22 4.31
N LYS A 73 20.43 0.62 4.60
CA LYS A 73 20.32 1.00 5.39
C LYS A 73 19.96 0.59 6.08
N GLY A 74 20.02 0.37 6.11
CA GLY A 74 19.55 -0.08 6.81
C GLY A 74 19.40 -0.20 6.90
#